data_d8f1ffba9e6375e995036ea4e9423a1e
#
_entry.id   d8f1ffba9e6375e995036ea4e9423a1e
#
_cell.length_a   1.000
_cell.length_b   1.000
_cell.length_c   1.000
_cell.angle_alpha   90.00
_cell.angle_beta   90.00
_cell.angle_gamma   90.00
#
_symmetry.space_group_name_H-M   'P 1'
#
loop_
_entity.id
_entity.type
_entity.pdbx_description
1 polymer ?
#
loop_
_entity_poly.entity_id
_entity_poly.type
_entity_poly.pdbx_seq_one_letter_code
_entity_poly.pdbx_strand_id
1 'polypeptide(L)'
;MKNLCNSVVSMLDKREPIVVFPEGGRSYSGAMLDLKIGILGAAILAQAKDLSKDVFIVPMAVSYEGLPDLPFFEMLQKGKKLRKRDNNFFMRTLGSLLYFGADVFAYVPLIARAFVPLLSPLLRKRKHGIAYIDYKTPVSVRSLVDIESHKNENARDEFSAHRESMQILSEALRKEFCSLYRILPSHILAYILRNGPVSIDEAVRAVPDVVELLKKNNRNISFVEKFDAQEIISKGIELLKRNRIVSVKKDTINILKINIIRYYSASVEVGG
;
A
#
# COMPACT_ATOMS: atom_id res chain seq x y z
N MET A 1 -0.79 -22.98 6.82
CA MET A 1 0.44 -22.17 6.90
C MET A 1 1.69 -23.01 6.67
N LYS A 2 1.86 -24.17 7.33
CA LYS A 2 3.03 -25.08 7.15
C LYS A 2 3.32 -25.44 5.68
N ASN A 3 2.31 -25.78 4.88
CA ASN A 3 2.50 -26.13 3.46
C ASN A 3 3.08 -24.96 2.63
N LEU A 4 2.64 -23.74 2.89
CA LEU A 4 3.16 -22.56 2.18
C LEU A 4 4.62 -22.29 2.57
N CYS A 5 4.95 -22.36 3.86
CA CYS A 5 6.34 -22.20 4.31
C CYS A 5 7.26 -23.24 3.69
N ASN A 6 6.85 -24.52 3.69
CA ASN A 6 7.63 -25.60 3.09
C ASN A 6 7.84 -25.41 1.57
N SER A 7 6.82 -24.92 0.85
CA SER A 7 6.97 -24.60 -0.57
C SER A 7 7.98 -23.46 -0.78
N VAL A 8 7.91 -22.39 0.02
CA VAL A 8 8.85 -21.26 -0.05
C VAL A 8 10.28 -21.70 0.28
N VAL A 9 10.46 -22.50 1.33
CA VAL A 9 11.80 -23.08 1.69
C VAL A 9 12.34 -23.91 0.52
N SER A 10 11.51 -24.75 -0.10
CA SER A 10 11.93 -25.56 -1.25
C SER A 10 12.34 -24.71 -2.47
N MET A 11 11.66 -23.57 -2.71
CA MET A 11 12.03 -22.65 -3.78
C MET A 11 13.37 -21.95 -3.47
N LEU A 12 13.57 -21.50 -2.23
CA LEU A 12 14.84 -20.89 -1.78
C LEU A 12 16.00 -21.87 -1.87
N ASP A 13 15.79 -23.14 -1.52
CA ASP A 13 16.81 -24.20 -1.69
C ASP A 13 17.26 -24.33 -3.16
N LYS A 14 16.34 -24.14 -4.11
CA LYS A 14 16.61 -24.14 -5.55
C LYS A 14 17.17 -22.81 -6.07
N ARG A 15 17.37 -21.82 -5.21
CA ARG A 15 17.79 -20.45 -5.55
C ARG A 15 16.80 -19.71 -6.44
N GLU A 16 15.51 -20.03 -6.34
CA GLU A 16 14.45 -19.34 -7.06
C GLU A 16 14.12 -18.02 -6.34
N PRO A 17 14.06 -16.88 -7.05
CA PRO A 17 13.65 -15.61 -6.45
C PRO A 17 12.15 -15.62 -6.15
N ILE A 18 11.77 -15.07 -4.99
CA ILE A 18 10.38 -15.04 -4.53
C ILE A 18 10.00 -13.60 -4.20
N VAL A 19 8.86 -13.14 -4.72
CA VAL A 19 8.27 -11.86 -4.36
C VAL A 19 7.13 -12.08 -3.38
N VAL A 20 7.18 -11.40 -2.24
CA VAL A 20 6.16 -11.50 -1.20
C VAL A 20 5.68 -10.11 -0.77
N PHE A 21 4.42 -10.02 -0.39
CA PHE A 21 3.83 -8.83 0.23
C PHE A 21 3.64 -9.11 1.72
N PRO A 22 4.60 -8.75 2.57
CA PRO A 22 4.65 -9.24 3.95
C PRO A 22 3.53 -8.69 4.84
N GLU A 23 2.90 -7.58 4.47
CA GLU A 23 1.71 -7.08 5.16
C GLU A 23 0.49 -8.00 5.00
N GLY A 24 0.48 -8.84 3.96
CA GLY A 24 -0.61 -9.81 3.71
C GLY A 24 -1.95 -9.19 3.34
N GLY A 25 -2.02 -7.88 3.14
CA GLY A 25 -3.23 -7.16 2.79
C GLY A 25 -2.97 -5.69 2.48
N ARG A 26 -4.04 -4.95 2.23
CA ARG A 26 -3.98 -3.50 2.00
C ARG A 26 -4.28 -2.77 3.31
N SER A 27 -3.49 -1.74 3.61
CA SER A 27 -3.81 -0.80 4.67
C SER A 27 -5.00 0.08 4.26
N TYR A 28 -6.01 0.14 5.11
CA TYR A 28 -7.15 1.04 4.92
C TYR A 28 -6.98 2.36 5.68
N SER A 29 -6.03 2.42 6.59
CA SER A 29 -5.69 3.65 7.32
C SER A 29 -4.63 4.49 6.62
N GLY A 30 -3.87 3.92 5.68
CA GLY A 30 -2.69 4.52 5.05
C GLY A 30 -1.41 4.29 5.85
N ALA A 31 -1.51 3.80 7.09
CA ALA A 31 -0.36 3.37 7.87
C ALA A 31 0.08 1.97 7.43
N MET A 32 1.36 1.67 7.59
CA MET A 32 1.90 0.34 7.34
C MET A 32 1.31 -0.66 8.33
N LEU A 33 0.86 -1.81 7.82
CA LEU A 33 0.37 -2.91 8.65
C LEU A 33 1.54 -3.69 9.27
N ASP A 34 1.22 -4.50 10.27
CA ASP A 34 2.19 -5.43 10.84
C ASP A 34 2.56 -6.51 9.82
N LEU A 35 3.85 -6.79 9.74
CA LEU A 35 4.36 -7.82 8.84
C LEU A 35 3.94 -9.20 9.33
N LYS A 36 3.46 -10.03 8.41
CA LYS A 36 3.04 -11.40 8.73
C LYS A 36 4.24 -12.31 8.89
N ILE A 37 4.56 -12.66 10.12
CA ILE A 37 5.69 -13.52 10.47
C ILE A 37 5.66 -14.88 9.76
N GLY A 38 4.47 -15.38 9.37
CA GLY A 38 4.34 -16.67 8.73
C GLY A 38 5.11 -16.82 7.41
N ILE A 39 5.12 -15.76 6.57
CA ILE A 39 5.85 -15.82 5.29
C ILE A 39 7.34 -15.44 5.47
N LEU A 40 7.63 -14.51 6.39
CA LEU A 40 9.00 -14.18 6.75
C LEU A 40 9.68 -15.35 7.46
N GLY A 41 8.91 -16.15 8.19
CA GLY A 41 9.37 -17.36 8.83
C GLY A 41 9.98 -18.38 7.86
N ALA A 42 9.51 -18.40 6.61
CA ALA A 42 10.12 -19.28 5.61
C ALA A 42 11.59 -18.89 5.30
N ALA A 43 11.94 -17.60 5.36
CA ALA A 43 13.32 -17.16 5.20
C ALA A 43 14.19 -17.62 6.39
N ILE A 44 13.68 -17.50 7.62
CA ILE A 44 14.36 -18.01 8.82
C ILE A 44 14.56 -19.53 8.75
N LEU A 45 13.51 -20.29 8.40
CA LEU A 45 13.58 -21.73 8.28
C LEU A 45 14.56 -22.20 7.18
N ALA A 46 14.58 -21.49 6.04
CA ALA A 46 15.54 -21.78 4.97
C ALA A 46 16.99 -21.52 5.43
N GLN A 47 17.20 -20.43 6.16
CA GLN A 47 18.50 -20.10 6.71
C GLN A 47 18.93 -21.09 7.81
N ALA A 48 18.01 -21.49 8.70
CA ALA A 48 18.29 -22.45 9.77
C ALA A 48 18.62 -23.85 9.24
N LYS A 49 18.02 -24.23 8.11
CA LYS A 49 18.23 -25.55 7.48
C LYS A 49 19.65 -25.72 6.93
N ASP A 50 20.24 -24.66 6.42
CA ASP A 50 21.60 -24.69 5.86
C ASP A 50 22.34 -23.40 6.18
N LEU A 51 23.13 -23.45 7.24
CA LEU A 51 23.93 -22.30 7.70
C LEU A 51 25.12 -21.97 6.77
N SER A 52 25.46 -22.84 5.82
CA SER A 52 26.50 -22.54 4.83
C SER A 52 26.02 -21.58 3.73
N LYS A 53 24.71 -21.54 3.48
CA LYS A 53 24.07 -20.62 2.54
C LYS A 53 23.64 -19.34 3.26
N ASP A 54 23.44 -18.28 2.51
CA ASP A 54 22.90 -17.04 3.04
C ASP A 54 21.62 -16.65 2.28
N VAL A 55 20.55 -16.37 3.03
CA VAL A 55 19.27 -15.93 2.50
C VAL A 55 19.24 -14.41 2.52
N PHE A 56 19.03 -13.80 1.36
CA PHE A 56 18.95 -12.36 1.22
C PHE A 56 17.51 -11.90 1.03
N ILE A 57 17.15 -10.81 1.68
CA ILE A 57 15.87 -10.10 1.51
C ILE A 57 16.16 -8.75 0.87
N VAL A 58 15.46 -8.44 -0.23
CA VAL A 58 15.51 -7.12 -0.88
C VAL A 58 14.25 -6.35 -0.48
N PRO A 59 14.35 -5.38 0.45
CA PRO A 59 13.22 -4.53 0.78
C PRO A 59 12.84 -3.67 -0.43
N MET A 60 11.55 -3.68 -0.81
CA MET A 60 11.02 -2.91 -1.92
C MET A 60 9.70 -2.25 -1.52
N ALA A 61 9.54 -0.97 -1.80
CA ALA A 61 8.32 -0.22 -1.56
C ALA A 61 7.77 0.39 -2.85
N VAL A 62 6.45 0.41 -2.98
CA VAL A 62 5.76 1.06 -4.10
C VAL A 62 4.93 2.21 -3.56
N SER A 63 5.24 3.42 -4.02
CA SER A 63 4.53 4.64 -3.64
C SER A 63 3.78 5.21 -4.83
N TYR A 64 2.53 5.61 -4.66
CA TYR A 64 1.65 6.10 -5.71
C TYR A 64 1.29 7.56 -5.50
N GLU A 65 1.37 8.39 -6.55
CA GLU A 65 0.84 9.77 -6.49
C GLU A 65 -0.67 9.80 -6.28
N GLY A 66 -1.39 8.91 -6.91
CA GLY A 66 -2.84 8.79 -6.78
C GLY A 66 -3.25 7.36 -6.46
N LEU A 67 -4.22 7.20 -5.58
CA LEU A 67 -4.77 5.88 -5.24
C LEU A 67 -5.59 5.34 -6.42
N PRO A 68 -5.16 4.26 -7.09
CA PRO A 68 -5.92 3.67 -8.20
C PRO A 68 -7.30 3.21 -7.77
N ASP A 69 -7.41 2.75 -6.53
CA ASP A 69 -8.60 2.15 -5.94
C ASP A 69 -9.44 3.13 -5.09
N LEU A 70 -9.23 4.44 -5.24
CA LEU A 70 -9.94 5.45 -4.45
C LEU A 70 -11.46 5.23 -4.35
N PRO A 71 -12.19 4.89 -5.44
CA PRO A 71 -13.63 4.63 -5.37
C PRO A 71 -13.99 3.40 -4.52
N PHE A 72 -13.16 2.37 -4.57
CA PHE A 72 -13.33 1.17 -3.75
C PHE A 72 -13.07 1.45 -2.26
N PHE A 73 -12.06 2.25 -1.98
CA PHE A 73 -11.73 2.73 -0.64
C PHE A 73 -12.89 3.50 0.00
N GLU A 74 -13.45 4.46 -0.74
CA GLU A 74 -14.62 5.24 -0.28
C GLU A 74 -15.84 4.35 -0.01
N MET A 75 -16.04 3.31 -0.81
CA MET A 75 -17.14 2.37 -0.65
C MET A 75 -16.99 1.54 0.63
N LEU A 76 -15.77 1.07 0.94
CA LEU A 76 -15.48 0.30 2.15
C LEU A 76 -15.61 1.15 3.41
N GLN A 77 -15.11 2.39 3.39
CA GLN A 77 -15.23 3.32 4.51
C GLN A 77 -16.69 3.68 4.83
N LYS A 78 -17.59 3.67 3.83
CA LYS A 78 -19.03 3.88 4.01
C LYS A 78 -19.77 2.65 4.58
N GLY A 79 -19.05 1.62 5.00
CA GLY A 79 -19.64 0.39 5.57
C GLY A 79 -20.47 -0.43 4.58
N LYS A 80 -20.42 -0.11 3.29
CA LYS A 80 -21.03 -0.94 2.27
C LYS A 80 -20.20 -2.20 2.10
N LYS A 81 -20.60 -3.26 2.83
CA LYS A 81 -20.05 -4.61 2.59
C LYS A 81 -20.11 -4.88 1.09
N LEU A 82 -18.96 -5.29 0.51
CA LEU A 82 -18.95 -5.91 -0.81
C LEU A 82 -19.93 -7.06 -0.74
N ARG A 83 -21.14 -6.86 -1.27
CA ARG A 83 -22.03 -7.97 -1.57
C ARG A 83 -21.21 -8.87 -2.48
N LYS A 84 -20.88 -10.07 -2.02
CA LYS A 84 -20.25 -11.10 -2.87
C LYS A 84 -21.00 -11.03 -4.18
N ARG A 85 -20.34 -10.60 -5.25
CA ARG A 85 -20.96 -10.53 -6.57
C ARG A 85 -21.23 -11.99 -6.92
N ASP A 86 -22.49 -12.37 -6.75
CA ASP A 86 -22.96 -13.71 -7.12
C ASP A 86 -22.57 -13.89 -8.59
N ASN A 87 -21.57 -14.70 -8.88
CA ASN A 87 -21.21 -15.10 -10.24
C ASN A 87 -22.44 -15.71 -10.95
N ASN A 88 -23.41 -16.17 -10.19
CA ASN A 88 -24.69 -16.68 -10.70
C ASN A 88 -25.57 -15.63 -11.37
N PHE A 89 -25.44 -14.33 -11.01
CA PHE A 89 -26.23 -13.28 -11.66
C PHE A 89 -25.77 -13.03 -13.10
N PHE A 90 -24.46 -13.06 -13.34
CA PHE A 90 -23.91 -12.87 -14.70
C PHE A 90 -24.21 -14.06 -15.61
N MET A 91 -24.14 -15.29 -15.08
CA MET A 91 -24.48 -16.50 -15.83
C MET A 91 -25.98 -16.66 -16.06
N ARG A 92 -26.83 -16.23 -15.12
CA ARG A 92 -28.32 -16.24 -15.31
C ARG A 92 -28.77 -15.20 -16.32
N THR A 93 -28.15 -14.01 -16.36
CA THR A 93 -28.44 -12.99 -17.38
C THR A 93 -27.92 -13.39 -18.76
N LEU A 94 -26.78 -14.05 -18.87
CA LEU A 94 -26.28 -14.56 -20.16
C LEU A 94 -27.14 -15.73 -20.68
N GLY A 95 -27.57 -16.62 -19.79
CA GLY A 95 -28.45 -17.75 -20.14
C GLY A 95 -29.85 -17.30 -20.58
N SER A 96 -30.41 -16.24 -20.00
CA SER A 96 -31.70 -15.68 -20.42
C SER A 96 -31.61 -14.92 -21.76
N LEU A 97 -30.44 -14.34 -22.09
CA LEU A 97 -30.24 -13.66 -23.37
C LEU A 97 -30.23 -14.61 -24.57
N LEU A 98 -29.88 -15.87 -24.36
CA LEU A 98 -29.83 -16.90 -25.43
C LEU A 98 -31.19 -17.56 -25.67
N TYR A 99 -32.19 -17.35 -24.77
CA TYR A 99 -33.48 -18.05 -24.86
C TYR A 99 -34.65 -17.20 -25.38
N PHE A 100 -34.50 -15.86 -25.54
CA PHE A 100 -35.55 -14.99 -26.01
C PHE A 100 -35.15 -14.23 -27.28
N GLY A 101 -35.44 -14.80 -28.41
CA GLY A 101 -35.37 -14.16 -29.72
C GLY A 101 -36.65 -13.35 -30.01
N ALA A 102 -36.83 -12.21 -29.35
CA ALA A 102 -37.73 -11.13 -29.79
C ALA A 102 -37.57 -9.91 -28.88
N ASP A 103 -37.32 -8.75 -29.46
CA ASP A 103 -37.15 -7.41 -28.86
C ASP A 103 -35.73 -6.96 -28.59
N VAL A 104 -34.92 -6.95 -29.66
CA VAL A 104 -33.56 -6.38 -29.66
C VAL A 104 -33.54 -4.90 -29.21
N PHE A 105 -34.62 -4.16 -29.43
CA PHE A 105 -34.68 -2.73 -29.09
C PHE A 105 -34.87 -2.42 -27.59
N ALA A 106 -35.41 -3.34 -26.80
CA ALA A 106 -35.54 -3.16 -25.36
C ALA A 106 -34.19 -3.34 -24.60
N TYR A 107 -33.20 -3.95 -25.23
CA TYR A 107 -31.92 -4.27 -24.58
C TYR A 107 -30.79 -3.25 -24.86
N VAL A 108 -31.01 -2.30 -25.78
CA VAL A 108 -30.03 -1.24 -26.09
C VAL A 108 -29.58 -0.47 -24.83
N PRO A 109 -30.45 -0.02 -23.91
CA PRO A 109 -30.01 0.65 -22.69
C PRO A 109 -29.32 -0.30 -21.70
N LEU A 110 -29.62 -1.60 -21.72
CA LEU A 110 -28.97 -2.59 -20.86
C LEU A 110 -27.57 -2.93 -21.38
N ILE A 111 -27.43 -3.08 -22.70
CA ILE A 111 -26.15 -3.29 -23.41
C ILE A 111 -25.28 -2.04 -23.23
N ALA A 112 -25.83 -0.84 -23.40
CA ALA A 112 -25.13 0.41 -23.14
C ALA A 112 -24.66 0.50 -21.65
N ARG A 113 -25.50 0.10 -20.69
CA ARG A 113 -25.11 0.04 -19.27
C ARG A 113 -24.03 -1.01 -18.96
N ALA A 114 -23.98 -2.11 -19.70
CA ALA A 114 -22.94 -3.13 -19.55
C ALA A 114 -21.62 -2.73 -20.24
N PHE A 115 -21.71 -2.05 -21.40
CA PHE A 115 -20.53 -1.61 -22.17
C PHE A 115 -19.96 -0.27 -21.69
N VAL A 116 -20.73 0.63 -21.10
CA VAL A 116 -20.24 1.89 -20.52
C VAL A 116 -19.16 1.66 -19.44
N PRO A 117 -19.26 0.69 -18.52
CA PRO A 117 -18.14 0.38 -17.63
C PRO A 117 -16.92 -0.22 -18.33
N LEU A 118 -17.11 -0.94 -19.45
CA LEU A 118 -16.01 -1.54 -20.22
C LEU A 118 -15.30 -0.48 -21.08
N LEU A 119 -16.02 0.50 -21.62
CA LEU A 119 -15.49 1.62 -22.40
C LEU A 119 -15.05 2.80 -21.49
N SER A 120 -15.50 2.85 -20.23
CA SER A 120 -15.15 3.93 -19.31
C SER A 120 -13.65 4.07 -19.02
N PRO A 121 -12.81 3.02 -19.04
CA PRO A 121 -11.35 3.17 -18.96
C PRO A 121 -10.75 3.83 -20.21
N LEU A 122 -11.33 3.59 -21.39
CA LEU A 122 -10.89 4.20 -22.67
C LEU A 122 -11.35 5.66 -22.81
N LEU A 123 -12.55 5.99 -22.30
CA LEU A 123 -13.15 7.33 -22.38
C LEU A 123 -12.72 8.23 -21.21
N ARG A 124 -12.40 7.68 -20.05
CA ARG A 124 -11.79 8.39 -18.93
C ARG A 124 -10.28 8.23 -19.02
N LYS A 125 -9.57 9.18 -19.56
CA LYS A 125 -8.15 9.42 -19.29
C LYS A 125 -8.01 9.77 -17.79
N ARG A 126 -8.20 8.80 -16.90
CA ARG A 126 -7.77 8.91 -15.51
C ARG A 126 -6.24 8.88 -15.54
N LYS A 127 -5.64 10.03 -15.46
CA LYS A 127 -4.22 10.12 -15.14
C LYS A 127 -4.07 9.63 -13.70
N HIS A 128 -3.74 8.35 -13.52
CA HIS A 128 -3.55 7.74 -12.20
C HIS A 128 -2.30 8.27 -11.48
N GLY A 129 -1.51 9.10 -12.16
CA GLY A 129 -0.24 9.58 -11.66
C GLY A 129 0.88 8.57 -11.88
N ILE A 130 2.00 8.81 -11.21
CA ILE A 130 3.22 8.02 -11.30
C ILE A 130 3.26 7.04 -10.11
N ALA A 131 3.72 5.82 -10.37
CA ALA A 131 4.10 4.85 -9.35
C ALA A 131 5.63 4.87 -9.23
N TYR A 132 6.13 5.02 -8.02
CA TYR A 132 7.55 5.01 -7.70
C TYR A 132 7.88 3.67 -7.03
N ILE A 133 8.96 3.05 -7.47
CA ILE A 133 9.47 1.81 -6.87
C ILE A 133 10.83 2.16 -6.24
N ASP A 134 10.91 2.01 -4.94
CA ASP A 134 12.11 2.20 -4.16
C ASP A 134 12.57 0.86 -3.60
N TYR A 135 13.87 0.59 -3.62
CA TYR A 135 14.46 -0.62 -3.08
C TYR A 135 15.78 -0.30 -2.37
N LYS A 136 16.14 -1.12 -1.41
CA LYS A 136 17.43 -1.07 -0.73
C LYS A 136 18.33 -2.21 -1.17
N THR A 137 19.59 -2.10 -0.78
CA THR A 137 20.57 -3.19 -0.89
C THR A 137 20.03 -4.46 -0.24
N PRO A 138 20.30 -5.64 -0.82
CA PRO A 138 19.93 -6.91 -0.20
C PRO A 138 20.47 -7.00 1.23
N VAL A 139 19.64 -7.46 2.15
CA VAL A 139 20.02 -7.65 3.56
C VAL A 139 20.08 -9.14 3.84
N SER A 140 21.19 -9.59 4.41
CA SER A 140 21.38 -10.97 4.83
C SER A 140 20.51 -11.25 6.06
N VAL A 141 19.74 -12.35 6.02
CA VAL A 141 18.97 -12.81 7.17
C VAL A 141 19.86 -13.11 8.35
N ARG A 142 21.02 -13.70 8.10
CA ARG A 142 22.03 -14.02 9.10
C ARG A 142 22.60 -12.76 9.80
N SER A 143 22.73 -11.65 9.06
CA SER A 143 23.24 -10.40 9.65
C SER A 143 22.18 -9.69 10.52
N LEU A 144 20.90 -9.98 10.30
CA LEU A 144 19.79 -9.38 11.06
C LEU A 144 19.42 -10.18 12.31
N VAL A 145 19.60 -11.49 12.26
CA VAL A 145 19.11 -12.38 13.33
C VAL A 145 20.12 -13.49 13.59
N ASP A 146 20.55 -13.61 14.83
CA ASP A 146 21.26 -14.80 15.31
C ASP A 146 20.22 -15.91 15.56
N ILE A 147 20.07 -16.78 14.56
CA ILE A 147 19.01 -17.80 14.55
C ILE A 147 19.23 -18.87 15.62
N GLU A 148 20.48 -19.18 15.93
CA GLU A 148 20.80 -20.24 16.89
C GLU A 148 20.59 -19.78 18.33
N SER A 149 20.99 -18.55 18.66
CA SER A 149 20.83 -18.00 20.01
C SER A 149 19.35 -17.80 20.41
N HIS A 150 18.47 -17.63 19.43
CA HIS A 150 17.02 -17.42 19.63
C HIS A 150 16.18 -18.69 19.38
N LYS A 151 16.81 -19.86 19.25
CA LYS A 151 16.11 -21.13 19.04
C LYS A 151 15.54 -21.65 20.37
N ASN A 152 14.23 -21.90 20.41
CA ASN A 152 13.59 -22.55 21.55
C ASN A 152 13.66 -24.08 21.37
N GLU A 153 14.56 -24.74 22.09
CA GLU A 153 14.76 -26.19 22.01
C GLU A 153 13.57 -27.00 22.56
N ASN A 154 12.73 -26.40 23.42
CA ASN A 154 11.55 -27.05 23.99
C ASN A 154 10.29 -26.88 23.11
N ALA A 155 10.41 -26.33 21.92
CA ALA A 155 9.28 -26.08 21.05
C ALA A 155 8.73 -27.38 20.42
N ARG A 156 7.43 -27.41 20.18
CA ARG A 156 6.73 -28.58 19.61
C ARG A 156 7.04 -28.81 18.13
N ASP A 157 7.44 -27.79 17.43
CA ASP A 157 7.76 -27.85 16.00
C ASP A 157 8.78 -26.74 15.63
N GLU A 158 9.40 -26.91 14.49
CA GLU A 158 10.47 -26.06 13.98
C GLU A 158 10.05 -24.58 13.80
N PHE A 159 8.80 -24.34 13.38
CA PHE A 159 8.26 -22.98 13.25
C PHE A 159 8.16 -22.30 14.62
N SER A 160 7.69 -23.01 15.63
CA SER A 160 7.61 -22.50 17.00
C SER A 160 8.98 -22.32 17.63
N ALA A 161 9.96 -23.16 17.24
CA ALA A 161 11.34 -23.03 17.70
C ALA A 161 12.00 -21.71 17.29
N HIS A 162 11.68 -21.22 16.11
CA HIS A 162 12.28 -20.00 15.56
C HIS A 162 11.36 -18.77 15.62
N ARG A 163 10.31 -18.80 16.43
CA ARG A 163 9.31 -17.72 16.49
C ARG A 163 9.91 -16.36 16.89
N GLU A 164 10.83 -16.36 17.84
CA GLU A 164 11.53 -15.15 18.29
C GLU A 164 12.39 -14.56 17.15
N SER A 165 13.17 -15.40 16.49
CA SER A 165 13.94 -15.00 15.29
C SER A 165 13.06 -14.37 14.21
N MET A 166 11.87 -14.92 13.99
CA MET A 166 10.89 -14.38 13.02
C MET A 166 10.34 -13.00 13.44
N GLN A 167 10.15 -12.77 14.74
CA GLN A 167 9.72 -11.48 15.28
C GLN A 167 10.82 -10.43 15.11
N ILE A 168 12.06 -10.75 15.48
CA ILE A 168 13.21 -9.86 15.31
C ILE A 168 13.39 -9.47 13.84
N LEU A 169 13.31 -10.44 12.92
CA LEU A 169 13.38 -10.19 11.48
C LEU A 169 12.24 -9.27 11.03
N SER A 170 11.02 -9.52 11.50
CA SER A 170 9.84 -8.72 11.17
C SER A 170 10.00 -7.26 11.60
N GLU A 171 10.50 -7.01 12.80
CA GLU A 171 10.74 -5.66 13.32
C GLU A 171 11.86 -4.93 12.57
N ALA A 172 12.95 -5.63 12.27
CA ALA A 172 14.06 -5.09 11.49
C ALA A 172 13.57 -4.69 10.08
N LEU A 173 12.86 -5.57 9.39
CA LEU A 173 12.32 -5.29 8.06
C LEU A 173 11.25 -4.19 8.08
N ARG A 174 10.43 -4.09 9.13
CA ARG A 174 9.46 -3.00 9.28
C ARG A 174 10.15 -1.63 9.25
N LYS A 175 11.26 -1.48 9.98
CA LYS A 175 12.05 -0.24 9.97
C LYS A 175 12.60 0.06 8.57
N GLU A 176 13.09 -0.97 7.88
CA GLU A 176 13.59 -0.84 6.51
C GLU A 176 12.48 -0.38 5.54
N PHE A 177 11.30 -0.99 5.58
CA PHE A 177 10.16 -0.59 4.75
C PHE A 177 9.67 0.83 5.07
N CYS A 178 9.54 1.20 6.35
CA CYS A 178 9.14 2.54 6.76
C CYS A 178 10.07 3.62 6.19
N SER A 179 11.38 3.35 6.13
CA SER A 179 12.36 4.27 5.57
C SER A 179 12.38 4.30 4.03
N LEU A 180 11.76 3.31 3.36
CA LEU A 180 11.69 3.22 1.90
C LEU A 180 10.49 3.95 1.32
N TYR A 181 9.33 3.92 2.00
CA TYR A 181 8.12 4.56 1.49
C TYR A 181 8.37 6.04 1.20
N ARG A 182 8.25 6.40 -0.07
CA ARG A 182 8.51 7.75 -0.55
C ARG A 182 7.42 8.71 -0.12
N ILE A 183 7.84 9.79 0.53
CA ILE A 183 6.95 10.90 0.86
C ILE A 183 6.73 11.76 -0.40
N LEU A 184 5.48 12.07 -0.68
CA LEU A 184 5.05 12.86 -1.82
C LEU A 184 4.43 14.19 -1.34
N PRO A 185 4.37 15.23 -2.18
CA PRO A 185 3.74 16.52 -1.85
C PRO A 185 2.31 16.38 -1.32
N SER A 186 1.54 15.42 -1.84
CA SER A 186 0.18 15.13 -1.36
C SER A 186 0.14 14.63 0.08
N HIS A 187 1.16 13.89 0.53
CA HIS A 187 1.25 13.41 1.91
C HIS A 187 1.50 14.56 2.88
N ILE A 188 2.44 15.47 2.53
CA ILE A 188 2.74 16.66 3.34
C ILE A 188 1.51 17.56 3.45
N LEU A 189 0.87 17.89 2.31
CA LEU A 189 -0.34 18.70 2.32
C LEU A 189 -1.47 18.04 3.12
N ALA A 190 -1.68 16.74 2.97
CA ALA A 190 -2.70 16.01 3.71
C ALA A 190 -2.43 16.02 5.22
N TYR A 191 -1.15 15.91 5.62
CA TYR A 191 -0.76 16.01 7.03
C TYR A 191 -1.06 17.39 7.61
N ILE A 192 -0.80 18.46 6.87
CA ILE A 192 -1.13 19.84 7.27
C ILE A 192 -2.65 20.00 7.42
N LEU A 193 -3.42 19.46 6.47
CA LEU A 193 -4.88 19.53 6.45
C LEU A 193 -5.62 18.62 7.44
N ARG A 194 -4.92 17.72 8.15
CA ARG A 194 -5.58 16.70 8.99
C ARG A 194 -6.48 17.27 10.09
N ASN A 195 -6.18 18.49 10.54
CA ASN A 195 -6.91 19.17 11.61
C ASN A 195 -7.97 20.16 11.08
N GLY A 196 -8.04 20.41 9.77
CA GLY A 196 -9.01 21.30 9.17
C GLY A 196 -8.50 22.05 7.93
N PRO A 197 -9.34 22.90 7.34
CA PRO A 197 -8.94 23.78 6.25
C PRO A 197 -7.88 24.79 6.70
N VAL A 198 -6.96 25.12 5.80
CA VAL A 198 -5.91 26.14 6.03
C VAL A 198 -5.77 27.04 4.79
N SER A 199 -5.22 28.23 4.95
CA SER A 199 -4.83 29.07 3.81
C SER A 199 -3.60 28.49 3.11
N ILE A 200 -3.39 28.89 1.84
CA ILE A 200 -2.20 28.47 1.09
C ILE A 200 -0.93 28.93 1.80
N ASP A 201 -0.91 30.18 2.29
CA ASP A 201 0.25 30.75 3.00
C ASP A 201 0.55 30.04 4.32
N GLU A 202 -0.47 29.65 5.08
CA GLU A 202 -0.29 28.82 6.28
C GLU A 202 0.26 27.45 5.94
N ALA A 203 -0.25 26.83 4.88
CA ALA A 203 0.24 25.54 4.41
C ALA A 203 1.72 25.62 4.01
N VAL A 204 2.12 26.66 3.27
CA VAL A 204 3.52 26.87 2.86
C VAL A 204 4.43 27.07 4.07
N ARG A 205 4.00 27.87 5.05
CA ARG A 205 4.77 28.09 6.29
C ARG A 205 4.96 26.85 7.14
N ALA A 206 4.01 25.91 7.07
CA ALA A 206 4.07 24.67 7.83
C ALA A 206 4.98 23.58 7.20
N VAL A 207 5.36 23.72 5.92
CA VAL A 207 6.17 22.70 5.22
C VAL A 207 7.51 22.43 5.91
N PRO A 208 8.31 23.45 6.32
CA PRO A 208 9.61 23.19 6.96
C PRO A 208 9.50 22.30 8.20
N ASP A 209 8.52 22.56 9.08
CA ASP A 209 8.32 21.81 10.31
C ASP A 209 7.96 20.33 10.00
N VAL A 210 7.14 20.12 8.98
CA VAL A 210 6.77 18.76 8.54
C VAL A 210 7.97 18.04 7.94
N VAL A 211 8.79 18.71 7.14
CA VAL A 211 10.01 18.13 6.56
C VAL A 211 11.02 17.78 7.65
N GLU A 212 11.19 18.63 8.66
CA GLU A 212 12.05 18.33 9.81
C GLU A 212 11.56 17.11 10.60
N LEU A 213 10.26 17.01 10.86
CA LEU A 213 9.65 15.85 11.48
C LEU A 213 9.94 14.56 10.69
N LEU A 214 9.82 14.61 9.36
CA LEU A 214 10.10 13.49 8.49
C LEU A 214 11.58 13.08 8.50
N LYS A 215 12.50 14.05 8.52
CA LYS A 215 13.95 13.80 8.68
C LYS A 215 14.26 13.11 10.00
N LYS A 216 13.73 13.64 11.09
CA LYS A 216 13.90 13.06 12.43
C LYS A 216 13.42 11.60 12.50
N ASN A 217 12.39 11.26 11.74
CA ASN A 217 11.80 9.93 11.70
C ASN A 217 12.38 9.05 10.57
N ASN A 218 13.51 9.44 9.98
CA ASN A 218 14.19 8.69 8.91
C ASN A 218 13.28 8.27 7.75
N ARG A 219 12.38 9.20 7.31
CA ARG A 219 11.47 8.95 6.19
C ARG A 219 12.12 9.28 4.86
N ASN A 220 11.71 8.58 3.79
CA ASN A 220 12.22 8.85 2.44
C ASN A 220 11.62 10.15 1.88
N ILE A 221 12.33 11.25 2.06
CA ILE A 221 11.96 12.58 1.56
C ILE A 221 12.72 12.99 0.29
N SER A 222 13.53 12.12 -0.29
CA SER A 222 14.39 12.40 -1.44
C SER A 222 13.67 13.01 -2.65
N PHE A 223 12.36 12.78 -2.75
CA PHE A 223 11.54 13.37 -3.79
C PHE A 223 11.14 14.82 -3.47
N VAL A 224 10.71 15.08 -2.24
CA VAL A 224 10.20 16.39 -1.83
C VAL A 224 11.32 17.40 -1.56
N GLU A 225 12.53 16.95 -1.23
CA GLU A 225 13.72 17.81 -1.07
C GLU A 225 14.14 18.55 -2.36
N LYS A 226 13.63 18.10 -3.51
CA LYS A 226 13.89 18.74 -4.82
C LYS A 226 13.07 20.01 -5.06
N PHE A 227 12.11 20.30 -4.18
CA PHE A 227 11.12 21.37 -4.34
C PHE A 227 11.17 22.33 -3.16
N ASP A 228 10.89 23.58 -3.42
CA ASP A 228 10.64 24.55 -2.35
C ASP A 228 9.23 24.32 -1.72
N ALA A 229 8.97 25.03 -0.62
CA ALA A 229 7.72 24.89 0.12
C ALA A 229 6.48 25.24 -0.74
N GLN A 230 6.60 26.27 -1.59
CA GLN A 230 5.54 26.70 -2.48
C GLN A 230 5.23 25.63 -3.53
N GLU A 231 6.26 25.06 -4.13
CA GLU A 231 6.13 23.97 -5.11
C GLU A 231 5.52 22.71 -4.50
N ILE A 232 5.92 22.34 -3.26
CA ILE A 232 5.37 21.21 -2.53
C ILE A 232 3.85 21.38 -2.35
N ILE A 233 3.42 22.56 -1.88
CA ILE A 233 2.00 22.83 -1.67
C ILE A 233 1.25 22.89 -3.00
N SER A 234 1.79 23.54 -4.02
CA SER A 234 1.17 23.60 -5.36
C SER A 234 0.96 22.22 -5.97
N LYS A 235 1.98 21.35 -5.95
CA LYS A 235 1.89 19.96 -6.44
C LYS A 235 0.92 19.13 -5.61
N GLY A 236 0.92 19.30 -4.29
CA GLY A 236 -0.03 18.65 -3.39
C GLY A 236 -1.48 19.04 -3.70
N ILE A 237 -1.75 20.34 -3.89
CA ILE A 237 -3.07 20.87 -4.26
C ILE A 237 -3.49 20.30 -5.63
N GLU A 238 -2.63 20.32 -6.64
CA GLU A 238 -2.93 19.80 -7.98
C GLU A 238 -3.43 18.37 -7.91
N LEU A 239 -2.70 17.50 -7.21
CA LEU A 239 -3.01 16.08 -7.10
C LEU A 239 -4.30 15.83 -6.33
N LEU A 240 -4.47 16.45 -5.15
CA LEU A 240 -5.64 16.25 -4.31
C LEU A 240 -6.90 16.87 -4.93
N LYS A 241 -6.78 18.01 -5.64
CA LYS A 241 -7.87 18.66 -6.38
C LYS A 241 -8.30 17.82 -7.58
N ARG A 242 -7.36 17.26 -8.34
CA ARG A 242 -7.63 16.35 -9.47
C ARG A 242 -8.49 15.14 -9.04
N ASN A 243 -8.27 14.65 -7.83
CA ASN A 243 -9.02 13.53 -7.24
C ASN A 243 -10.26 13.97 -6.45
N ARG A 244 -10.61 15.26 -6.49
CA ARG A 244 -11.75 15.84 -5.75
C ARG A 244 -11.69 15.55 -4.25
N ILE A 245 -10.49 15.60 -3.68
CA ILE A 245 -10.25 15.41 -2.25
C ILE A 245 -10.26 16.77 -1.54
N VAL A 246 -9.75 17.79 -2.22
CA VAL A 246 -9.77 19.18 -1.76
C VAL A 246 -10.34 20.12 -2.81
N SER A 247 -10.73 21.32 -2.39
CA SER A 247 -11.05 22.46 -3.27
C SER A 247 -10.37 23.71 -2.73
N VAL A 248 -10.02 24.65 -3.61
CA VAL A 248 -9.44 25.94 -3.22
C VAL A 248 -10.45 27.03 -3.51
N LYS A 249 -10.76 27.86 -2.50
CA LYS A 249 -11.63 29.04 -2.61
C LYS A 249 -11.04 30.18 -1.80
N LYS A 250 -10.86 31.35 -2.41
CA LYS A 250 -10.29 32.56 -1.74
C LYS A 250 -9.03 32.21 -0.92
N ASP A 251 -8.05 31.56 -1.56
CA ASP A 251 -6.78 31.12 -0.97
C ASP A 251 -6.87 30.13 0.19
N THR A 252 -8.06 29.62 0.48
CA THR A 252 -8.26 28.58 1.49
C THR A 252 -8.41 27.22 0.83
N ILE A 253 -7.66 26.24 1.34
CA ILE A 253 -7.73 24.83 0.93
C ILE A 253 -8.78 24.15 1.78
N ASN A 254 -9.93 23.86 1.15
CA ASN A 254 -11.08 23.22 1.80
C ASN A 254 -11.07 21.71 1.58
N ILE A 255 -11.38 20.97 2.61
CA ILE A 255 -11.40 19.51 2.60
C ILE A 255 -12.76 19.02 2.11
N LEU A 256 -12.79 18.20 1.06
CA LEU A 256 -14.00 17.56 0.55
C LEU A 256 -14.14 16.11 1.07
N LYS A 257 -13.01 15.44 1.36
CA LYS A 257 -12.96 14.03 1.75
C LYS A 257 -11.98 13.82 2.91
N ILE A 258 -12.41 14.08 4.12
CA ILE A 258 -11.57 14.03 5.33
C ILE A 258 -10.94 12.64 5.54
N ASN A 259 -11.65 11.55 5.27
CA ASN A 259 -11.11 10.20 5.42
C ASN A 259 -9.93 9.92 4.49
N ILE A 260 -9.96 10.52 3.29
CA ILE A 260 -8.84 10.38 2.34
C ILE A 260 -7.67 11.26 2.75
N ILE A 261 -7.92 12.44 3.30
CA ILE A 261 -6.85 13.27 3.92
C ILE A 261 -6.17 12.49 5.03
N ARG A 262 -6.92 11.87 5.94
CA ARG A 262 -6.36 11.02 7.02
C ARG A 262 -5.54 9.85 6.48
N TYR A 263 -5.99 9.22 5.39
CA TYR A 263 -5.25 8.15 4.73
C TYR A 263 -3.88 8.63 4.21
N TYR A 264 -3.85 9.76 3.50
CA TYR A 264 -2.57 10.31 3.00
C TYR A 264 -1.69 10.84 4.15
N SER A 265 -2.28 11.43 5.21
CA SER A 265 -1.52 11.94 6.37
C SER A 265 -0.82 10.85 7.14
N ALA A 266 -1.38 9.65 7.21
CA ALA A 266 -0.80 8.52 7.91
C ALA A 266 0.59 8.11 7.38
N SER A 267 0.92 8.46 6.14
CA SER A 267 2.27 8.28 5.59
C SER A 267 3.32 9.17 6.24
N VAL A 268 2.92 10.31 6.83
CA VAL A 268 3.79 11.24 7.56
C VAL A 268 3.79 10.90 9.04
N GLU A 269 2.65 10.47 9.57
CA GLU A 269 2.52 10.03 10.95
C GLU A 269 3.43 8.81 11.16
N VAL A 270 4.20 8.83 12.22
CA VAL A 270 5.06 7.71 12.57
C VAL A 270 4.15 6.55 12.93
N GLY A 271 4.14 5.53 12.12
CA GLY A 271 3.56 4.27 12.54
C GLY A 271 4.29 3.82 13.80
N GLY A 272 3.56 3.75 14.90
CA GLY A 272 4.06 3.22 16.14
C GLY A 272 4.57 1.78 15.97
#